data_3ddf74e3170c841488bafd67ce7e5a3f
#
_entry.id   3ddf74e3170c841488bafd67ce7e5a3f
#
_cell.length_a   1.000
_cell.length_b   1.000
_cell.length_c   1.000
_cell.angle_alpha   90.00
_cell.angle_beta   90.00
_cell.angle_gamma   90.00
#
_symmetry.space_group_name_H-M   'P 1'
#
loop_
_entity.id
_entity.type
_entity.pdbx_description
1 polymer ?
#
loop_
_entity_poly.entity_id
_entity_poly.type
_entity_poly.pdbx_seq_one_letter_code
_entity_poly.pdbx_strand_id
1 'polypeptide(L)'
;KQQPQKNQNTNKNQQNAKVTKEENRKDTYLYTLDGNLYVNLTNKCPNACDFCVRNERTSYYGNYLWLKNGDPTAEKVMAVANGYGDLTRFKEVVFCGFGEPTYRLAEMLEICDYLHEKGLSTRLNTNGQGCLINKRDIVPELIGKIDLVNVSLNASCYEKYQKICRSMFRE
;
A
#
# COMPACT_ATOMS: atom_id res chain seq x y z
N LYS A 1 56.41 16.56 -13.11
CA LYS A 1 55.48 15.41 -12.95
C LYS A 1 54.13 16.01 -12.50
N GLN A 2 53.19 16.19 -13.44
CA GLN A 2 51.84 16.67 -13.18
C GLN A 2 50.96 15.43 -12.86
N GLN A 3 50.21 15.49 -11.76
CA GLN A 3 49.19 14.50 -11.42
C GLN A 3 47.90 14.82 -12.19
N PRO A 4 47.16 13.84 -12.68
CA PRO A 4 45.89 14.08 -13.37
C PRO A 4 44.78 14.39 -12.36
N GLN A 5 44.06 15.49 -12.59
CA GLN A 5 42.85 15.87 -11.87
C GLN A 5 41.75 14.84 -12.16
N LYS A 6 41.27 14.11 -11.15
CA LYS A 6 40.13 13.20 -11.23
C LYS A 6 38.83 13.99 -11.40
N ASN A 7 38.08 13.56 -12.42
CA ASN A 7 36.79 14.05 -12.86
C ASN A 7 35.74 14.03 -11.72
N GLN A 8 35.42 15.19 -11.13
CA GLN A 8 34.32 15.35 -10.19
C GLN A 8 32.93 15.56 -10.87
N ASN A 9 32.90 15.63 -12.21
CA ASN A 9 31.69 15.98 -12.96
C ASN A 9 30.74 14.79 -13.25
N THR A 10 31.20 13.56 -13.16
CA THR A 10 30.37 12.37 -13.46
C THR A 10 29.39 12.04 -12.32
N ASN A 11 29.75 12.35 -11.06
CA ASN A 11 28.86 12.04 -9.92
C ASN A 11 27.67 13.00 -9.79
N LYS A 12 27.83 14.29 -10.16
CA LYS A 12 26.71 15.26 -10.13
C LYS A 12 25.64 14.96 -11.17
N ASN A 13 26.03 14.53 -12.38
CA ASN A 13 25.08 14.19 -13.45
C ASN A 13 24.30 12.91 -13.15
N GLN A 14 24.88 11.93 -12.46
CA GLN A 14 24.17 10.70 -12.04
C GLN A 14 23.23 10.94 -10.86
N GLN A 15 23.56 11.82 -9.93
CA GLN A 15 22.68 12.24 -8.84
C GLN A 15 21.51 13.06 -9.35
N ASN A 16 21.74 14.04 -10.24
CA ASN A 16 20.67 14.83 -10.85
C ASN A 16 19.75 13.99 -11.73
N ALA A 17 20.25 12.98 -12.46
CA ALA A 17 19.43 12.06 -13.25
C ALA A 17 18.61 11.09 -12.39
N LYS A 18 19.09 10.70 -11.20
CA LYS A 18 18.32 9.93 -10.22
C LYS A 18 17.20 10.78 -9.59
N VAL A 19 17.49 12.01 -9.18
CA VAL A 19 16.53 12.95 -8.59
C VAL A 19 15.40 13.25 -9.58
N THR A 20 15.70 13.56 -10.84
CA THR A 20 14.66 13.82 -11.87
C THR A 20 13.81 12.60 -12.21
N LYS A 21 14.35 11.37 -12.14
CA LYS A 21 13.58 10.13 -12.31
C LYS A 21 12.63 9.84 -11.15
N GLU A 22 13.01 10.19 -9.92
CA GLU A 22 12.14 10.05 -8.75
C GLU A 22 11.04 11.12 -8.70
N GLU A 23 11.34 12.36 -9.11
CA GLU A 23 10.36 13.46 -9.16
C GLU A 23 9.23 13.22 -10.16
N ASN A 24 9.50 12.54 -11.28
CA ASN A 24 8.51 12.26 -12.34
C ASN A 24 7.79 10.91 -12.21
N ARG A 25 7.99 10.16 -11.12
CA ARG A 25 7.26 8.89 -10.92
C ARG A 25 5.81 9.16 -10.54
N LYS A 26 4.89 8.52 -11.26
CA LYS A 26 3.47 8.50 -10.91
C LYS A 26 3.24 7.59 -9.70
N ASP A 27 2.29 7.97 -8.86
CA ASP A 27 1.83 7.12 -7.76
C ASP A 27 1.24 5.82 -8.29
N THR A 28 1.57 4.71 -7.66
CA THR A 28 1.02 3.39 -8.00
C THR A 28 -0.15 3.09 -7.07
N TYR A 29 -1.37 3.24 -7.57
CA TYR A 29 -2.59 2.90 -6.83
C TYR A 29 -2.99 1.45 -7.04
N LEU A 30 -2.70 0.89 -8.23
CA LEU A 30 -2.95 -0.50 -8.56
C LEU A 30 -1.67 -1.15 -9.09
N TYR A 31 -1.43 -2.39 -8.67
CA TYR A 31 -0.34 -3.20 -9.18
C TYR A 31 -0.72 -4.68 -9.22
N THR A 32 -0.01 -5.46 -10.02
CA THR A 32 -0.29 -6.89 -10.19
C THR A 32 0.81 -7.73 -9.57
N LEU A 33 0.41 -8.81 -8.89
CA LEU A 33 1.32 -9.79 -8.30
C LEU A 33 0.62 -11.15 -8.26
N ASP A 34 1.27 -12.20 -8.76
CA ASP A 34 0.81 -13.60 -8.72
C ASP A 34 -0.62 -13.83 -9.24
N GLY A 35 -1.02 -13.05 -10.25
CA GLY A 35 -2.35 -13.14 -10.88
C GLY A 35 -3.46 -12.42 -10.12
N ASN A 36 -3.12 -11.68 -9.08
CA ASN A 36 -4.04 -10.83 -8.32
C ASN A 36 -3.81 -9.34 -8.66
N LEU A 37 -4.86 -8.54 -8.49
CA LEU A 37 -4.78 -7.08 -8.55
C LEU A 37 -4.71 -6.52 -7.13
N TYR A 38 -3.70 -5.71 -6.84
CA TYR A 38 -3.49 -5.11 -5.53
C TYR A 38 -3.85 -3.63 -5.55
N VAL A 39 -4.49 -3.15 -4.47
CA VAL A 39 -4.91 -1.76 -4.28
C VAL A 39 -4.09 -1.13 -3.16
N ASN A 40 -3.36 -0.06 -3.48
CA ASN A 40 -2.54 0.71 -2.56
C ASN A 40 -3.21 2.05 -2.28
N LEU A 41 -3.81 2.21 -1.08
CA LEU A 41 -4.67 3.34 -0.73
C LEU A 41 -3.97 4.42 0.09
N THR A 42 -2.89 4.08 0.81
CA THR A 42 -2.28 5.03 1.74
C THR A 42 -0.86 4.62 2.14
N ASN A 43 -0.08 5.60 2.55
CA ASN A 43 1.19 5.37 3.25
C ASN A 43 1.02 5.30 4.77
N LYS A 44 -0.15 5.69 5.31
CA LYS A 44 -0.42 5.74 6.75
C LYS A 44 -0.50 4.34 7.32
N CYS A 45 0.19 4.11 8.42
CA CYS A 45 0.11 2.87 9.20
C CYS A 45 0.31 3.22 10.68
N PRO A 46 -0.46 2.64 11.61
CA PRO A 46 -0.31 2.91 13.03
C PRO A 46 0.92 2.21 13.61
N ASN A 47 1.55 1.32 12.84
CA ASN A 47 2.69 0.52 13.25
C ASN A 47 4.01 1.01 12.64
N ALA A 48 5.10 0.83 13.38
CA ALA A 48 6.48 1.00 12.94
C ALA A 48 7.26 -0.32 13.08
N CYS A 49 6.77 -1.38 12.41
CA CYS A 49 7.31 -2.74 12.55
C CYS A 49 8.78 -2.81 12.13
N ASP A 50 9.59 -3.57 12.88
CA ASP A 50 11.01 -3.77 12.58
C ASP A 50 11.23 -4.45 11.23
N PHE A 51 10.35 -5.37 10.87
CA PHE A 51 10.38 -6.15 9.63
C PHE A 51 9.63 -5.51 8.47
N CYS A 52 9.15 -4.27 8.60
CA CYS A 52 8.36 -3.64 7.56
C CYS A 52 9.19 -3.39 6.30
N VAL A 53 8.73 -3.94 5.17
CA VAL A 53 9.40 -3.82 3.87
C VAL A 53 9.67 -2.35 3.47
N ARG A 54 8.82 -1.41 3.88
CA ARG A 54 8.96 0.02 3.58
C ARG A 54 10.15 0.70 4.28
N ASN A 55 10.74 0.06 5.32
CA ASN A 55 11.92 0.58 6.00
C ASN A 55 13.16 0.52 5.10
N GLU A 56 13.21 -0.44 4.19
CA GLU A 56 14.37 -0.68 3.33
C GLU A 56 14.08 -0.40 1.84
N ARG A 57 12.80 -0.34 1.44
CA ARG A 57 12.39 -0.29 0.04
C ARG A 57 11.30 0.75 -0.19
N THR A 58 11.42 1.47 -1.30
CA THR A 58 10.37 2.36 -1.83
C THR A 58 9.51 1.66 -2.88
N SER A 59 9.91 0.45 -3.32
CA SER A 59 9.20 -0.36 -4.30
C SER A 59 9.11 -1.82 -3.86
N TYR A 60 8.09 -2.52 -4.35
CA TYR A 60 7.87 -3.93 -4.11
C TYR A 60 7.56 -4.62 -5.44
N TYR A 61 8.31 -5.68 -5.78
CA TYR A 61 8.25 -6.36 -7.08
C TYR A 61 8.21 -5.38 -8.28
N GLY A 62 9.09 -4.37 -8.26
CA GLY A 62 9.18 -3.36 -9.32
C GLY A 62 8.10 -2.27 -9.28
N ASN A 63 7.10 -2.36 -8.40
CA ASN A 63 6.05 -1.36 -8.23
C ASN A 63 6.46 -0.34 -7.16
N TYR A 64 6.45 0.94 -7.51
CA TYR A 64 6.74 2.02 -6.58
C TYR A 64 5.49 2.34 -5.76
N LEU A 65 5.44 1.87 -4.51
CA LEU A 65 4.24 1.92 -3.68
C LEU A 65 4.17 3.14 -2.74
N TRP A 66 5.22 3.96 -2.68
CA TRP A 66 5.19 5.17 -1.87
C TRP A 66 4.42 6.27 -2.59
N LEU A 67 3.25 6.64 -2.05
CA LEU A 67 2.38 7.68 -2.62
C LEU A 67 2.95 9.06 -2.29
N LYS A 68 3.33 9.83 -3.31
CA LYS A 68 3.89 11.18 -3.19
C LYS A 68 2.81 12.26 -3.15
N ASN A 69 1.73 12.04 -3.92
CA ASN A 69 0.67 13.03 -4.10
C ASN A 69 -0.49 12.83 -3.12
N GLY A 70 -0.26 12.07 -2.04
CA GLY A 70 -1.25 11.75 -1.04
C GLY A 70 -2.12 10.55 -1.38
N ASP A 71 -3.07 10.27 -0.49
CA ASP A 71 -3.98 9.13 -0.63
C ASP A 71 -4.95 9.37 -1.80
N PRO A 72 -5.22 8.37 -2.65
CA PRO A 72 -6.18 8.52 -3.76
C PRO A 72 -7.63 8.57 -3.25
N THR A 73 -8.52 9.16 -4.05
CA THR A 73 -9.96 8.97 -3.92
C THR A 73 -10.38 7.64 -4.55
N ALA A 74 -11.58 7.15 -4.21
CA ALA A 74 -12.12 5.92 -4.79
C ALA A 74 -12.26 6.04 -6.31
N GLU A 75 -12.79 7.17 -6.81
CA GLU A 75 -12.96 7.42 -8.25
C GLU A 75 -11.63 7.37 -9.00
N LYS A 76 -10.56 7.88 -8.39
CA LYS A 76 -9.22 7.85 -9.01
C LYS A 76 -8.70 6.42 -9.14
N VAL A 77 -8.92 5.58 -8.12
CA VAL A 77 -8.55 4.15 -8.16
C VAL A 77 -9.38 3.41 -9.20
N MET A 78 -10.70 3.62 -9.23
CA MET A 78 -11.62 3.01 -10.20
C MET A 78 -11.29 3.43 -11.65
N ALA A 79 -10.94 4.70 -11.86
CA ALA A 79 -10.50 5.18 -13.18
C ALA A 79 -9.22 4.47 -13.66
N VAL A 80 -8.26 4.23 -12.75
CA VAL A 80 -7.05 3.45 -13.08
C VAL A 80 -7.42 1.98 -13.33
N ALA A 81 -8.35 1.40 -12.55
CA ALA A 81 -8.83 0.03 -12.74
C ALA A 81 -9.47 -0.17 -14.13
N ASN A 82 -10.28 0.78 -14.58
CA ASN A 82 -10.85 0.75 -15.94
C ASN A 82 -9.78 0.69 -17.03
N GLY A 83 -8.62 1.29 -16.80
CA GLY A 83 -7.47 1.24 -17.72
C GLY A 83 -6.83 -0.15 -17.86
N TYR A 84 -7.08 -1.07 -16.93
CA TYR A 84 -6.61 -2.46 -17.02
C TYR A 84 -7.43 -3.32 -17.98
N GLY A 85 -8.57 -2.82 -18.49
CA GLY A 85 -9.49 -3.54 -19.37
C GLY A 85 -10.29 -4.59 -18.60
N ASP A 86 -10.32 -5.83 -19.10
CA ASP A 86 -11.03 -6.93 -18.45
C ASP A 86 -10.37 -7.31 -17.11
N LEU A 87 -11.05 -6.96 -16.03
CA LEU A 87 -10.59 -7.24 -14.66
C LEU A 87 -10.86 -8.69 -14.23
N THR A 88 -11.77 -9.43 -14.90
CA THR A 88 -12.12 -10.81 -14.54
C THR A 88 -10.95 -11.80 -14.75
N ARG A 89 -9.89 -11.37 -15.42
CA ARG A 89 -8.64 -12.13 -15.53
C ARG A 89 -7.88 -12.25 -14.21
N PHE A 90 -8.15 -11.38 -13.23
CA PHE A 90 -7.55 -11.48 -11.90
C PHE A 90 -8.33 -12.44 -11.02
N LYS A 91 -7.63 -13.21 -10.19
CA LYS A 91 -8.24 -14.17 -9.26
C LYS A 91 -9.02 -13.47 -8.15
N GLU A 92 -8.48 -12.37 -7.66
CA GLU A 92 -9.06 -11.53 -6.61
C GLU A 92 -8.44 -10.12 -6.64
N VAL A 93 -9.08 -9.19 -5.97
CA VAL A 93 -8.53 -7.85 -5.71
C VAL A 93 -8.16 -7.73 -4.23
N VAL A 94 -6.91 -7.31 -3.97
CA VAL A 94 -6.34 -7.31 -2.62
C VAL A 94 -6.06 -5.90 -2.16
N PHE A 95 -6.72 -5.44 -1.12
CA PHE A 95 -6.36 -4.18 -0.47
C PHE A 95 -5.10 -4.39 0.38
N CYS A 96 -3.97 -3.94 -0.16
CA CYS A 96 -2.64 -4.08 0.45
C CYS A 96 -1.65 -3.11 -0.22
N GLY A 97 -0.90 -2.40 0.58
CA GLY A 97 0.12 -1.45 0.13
C GLY A 97 1.18 -1.24 1.21
N PHE A 98 1.82 -0.08 1.20
CA PHE A 98 2.78 0.28 2.25
C PHE A 98 2.12 0.74 3.54
N GLY A 99 0.87 1.20 3.50
CA GLY A 99 0.09 1.57 4.66
C GLY A 99 -0.93 0.52 5.09
N GLU A 100 -1.71 0.86 6.10
CA GLU A 100 -2.85 0.07 6.57
C GLU A 100 -4.12 0.52 5.83
N PRO A 101 -4.76 -0.33 5.02
CA PRO A 101 -5.89 0.06 4.17
C PRO A 101 -7.08 0.65 4.94
N THR A 102 -7.31 0.23 6.18
CA THR A 102 -8.42 0.67 7.00
C THR A 102 -8.36 2.16 7.43
N TYR A 103 -7.25 2.86 7.16
CA TYR A 103 -7.22 4.33 7.21
C TYR A 103 -8.07 4.99 6.12
N ARG A 104 -8.35 4.25 5.05
CA ARG A 104 -9.16 4.68 3.90
C ARG A 104 -10.41 3.81 3.78
N LEU A 105 -11.09 3.60 4.92
CA LEU A 105 -12.23 2.69 5.01
C LEU A 105 -13.33 3.06 4.01
N ALA A 106 -13.75 4.32 3.97
CA ALA A 106 -14.83 4.76 3.08
C ALA A 106 -14.50 4.49 1.61
N GLU A 107 -13.30 4.87 1.15
CA GLU A 107 -12.87 4.65 -0.23
C GLU A 107 -12.71 3.16 -0.52
N MET A 108 -12.21 2.38 0.45
CA MET A 108 -12.09 0.93 0.32
C MET A 108 -13.47 0.29 0.09
N LEU A 109 -14.47 0.66 0.86
CA LEU A 109 -15.82 0.10 0.74
C LEU A 109 -16.49 0.50 -0.58
N GLU A 110 -16.32 1.73 -1.03
CA GLU A 110 -16.81 2.21 -2.33
C GLU A 110 -16.16 1.45 -3.50
N ILE A 111 -14.85 1.20 -3.41
CA ILE A 111 -14.13 0.40 -4.41
C ILE A 111 -14.62 -1.06 -4.39
N CYS A 112 -14.96 -1.63 -3.22
CA CYS A 112 -15.52 -2.97 -3.13
C CYS A 112 -16.83 -3.09 -3.93
N ASP A 113 -17.74 -2.13 -3.79
CA ASP A 113 -19.01 -2.14 -4.55
C ASP A 113 -18.75 -2.18 -6.06
N TYR A 114 -17.89 -1.28 -6.54
CA TYR A 114 -17.49 -1.26 -7.94
C TYR A 114 -16.87 -2.59 -8.42
N LEU A 115 -16.06 -3.24 -7.58
CA LEU A 115 -15.41 -4.51 -7.93
C LEU A 115 -16.42 -5.68 -7.94
N HIS A 116 -17.34 -5.72 -6.98
CA HIS A 116 -18.39 -6.72 -6.91
C HIS A 116 -19.36 -6.63 -8.10
N GLU A 117 -19.71 -5.41 -8.54
CA GLU A 117 -20.49 -5.20 -9.76
C GLU A 117 -19.81 -5.81 -11.01
N LYS A 118 -18.48 -5.94 -10.99
CA LYS A 118 -17.70 -6.58 -12.04
C LYS A 118 -17.44 -8.07 -11.80
N GLY A 119 -18.02 -8.66 -10.74
CA GLY A 119 -17.89 -10.08 -10.41
C GLY A 119 -16.54 -10.46 -9.81
N LEU A 120 -15.82 -9.51 -9.19
CA LEU A 120 -14.51 -9.74 -8.57
C LEU A 120 -14.63 -9.93 -7.07
N SER A 121 -13.89 -10.92 -6.54
CA SER A 121 -13.73 -11.10 -5.09
C SER A 121 -12.72 -10.11 -4.52
N THR A 122 -12.96 -9.71 -3.27
CA THR A 122 -12.13 -8.74 -2.54
C THR A 122 -11.46 -9.37 -1.32
N ARG A 123 -10.21 -9.00 -1.08
CA ARG A 123 -9.47 -9.39 0.12
C ARG A 123 -8.84 -8.19 0.80
N LEU A 124 -8.93 -8.14 2.11
CA LEU A 124 -8.23 -7.15 2.94
C LEU A 124 -7.04 -7.81 3.65
N ASN A 125 -5.83 -7.31 3.40
CA ASN A 125 -4.67 -7.60 4.22
C ASN A 125 -4.50 -6.47 5.23
N THR A 126 -4.61 -6.76 6.52
CA THR A 126 -4.64 -5.76 7.59
C THR A 126 -3.79 -6.16 8.80
N ASN A 127 -3.36 -5.18 9.57
CA ASN A 127 -2.75 -5.38 10.87
C ASN A 127 -3.79 -5.62 11.99
N GLY A 128 -5.09 -5.59 11.67
CA GLY A 128 -6.20 -5.84 12.61
C GLY A 128 -6.60 -4.65 13.48
N GLN A 129 -6.02 -3.47 13.29
CA GLN A 129 -6.29 -2.29 14.14
C GLN A 129 -7.34 -1.34 13.54
N GLY A 130 -8.14 -1.81 12.60
CA GLY A 130 -9.12 -0.99 11.89
C GLY A 130 -10.15 -0.32 12.82
N CYS A 131 -10.64 -1.02 13.85
CA CYS A 131 -11.56 -0.44 14.84
C CYS A 131 -10.90 0.68 15.65
N LEU A 132 -9.64 0.52 16.05
CA LEU A 132 -8.89 1.55 16.76
C LEU A 132 -8.61 2.77 15.90
N ILE A 133 -8.24 2.56 14.64
CA ILE A 133 -8.00 3.61 13.64
C ILE A 133 -9.27 4.46 13.45
N ASN A 134 -10.41 3.79 13.28
CA ASN A 134 -11.68 4.44 12.96
C ASN A 134 -12.48 4.84 14.21
N LYS A 135 -11.99 4.50 15.42
CA LYS A 135 -12.62 4.79 16.72
C LYS A 135 -14.05 4.26 16.82
N ARG A 136 -14.34 3.15 16.16
CA ARG A 136 -15.63 2.45 16.17
C ARG A 136 -15.44 1.02 15.69
N ASP A 137 -16.44 0.17 15.96
CA ASP A 137 -16.49 -1.15 15.34
C ASP A 137 -16.78 -1.00 13.84
N ILE A 138 -15.82 -1.43 13.01
CA ILE A 138 -15.95 -1.41 11.54
C ILE A 138 -16.35 -2.77 10.98
N VAL A 139 -16.38 -3.83 11.79
CA VAL A 139 -16.67 -5.19 11.30
C VAL A 139 -18.03 -5.27 10.58
N PRO A 140 -19.11 -4.65 11.08
CA PRO A 140 -20.39 -4.65 10.37
C PRO A 140 -20.33 -4.00 8.98
N GLU A 141 -19.44 -3.01 8.79
CA GLU A 141 -19.26 -2.32 7.50
C GLU A 141 -18.49 -3.18 6.47
N LEU A 142 -17.68 -4.13 6.95
CA LEU A 142 -16.93 -5.04 6.07
C LEU A 142 -17.79 -6.19 5.54
N ILE A 143 -18.91 -6.51 6.22
CA ILE A 143 -19.80 -7.62 5.82
C ILE A 143 -20.42 -7.32 4.45
N GLY A 144 -20.26 -8.27 3.52
CA GLY A 144 -20.74 -8.11 2.13
C GLY A 144 -19.91 -7.16 1.27
N LYS A 145 -18.81 -6.60 1.80
CA LYS A 145 -17.85 -5.77 1.07
C LYS A 145 -16.48 -6.43 0.92
N ILE A 146 -16.03 -7.13 1.95
CA ILE A 146 -14.76 -7.86 1.96
C ILE A 146 -15.08 -9.37 2.07
N ASP A 147 -14.66 -10.14 1.05
CA ASP A 147 -14.91 -11.58 0.99
C ASP A 147 -13.91 -12.36 1.86
N LEU A 148 -12.68 -11.85 2.02
CA LEU A 148 -11.64 -12.49 2.81
C LEU A 148 -10.81 -11.46 3.57
N VAL A 149 -10.62 -11.66 4.86
CA VAL A 149 -9.75 -10.84 5.70
C VAL A 149 -8.54 -11.65 6.15
N ASN A 150 -7.34 -11.17 5.79
CA ASN A 150 -6.06 -11.69 6.28
C ASN A 150 -5.49 -10.75 7.33
N VAL A 151 -5.43 -11.22 8.59
CA VAL A 151 -4.89 -10.44 9.70
C VAL A 151 -3.45 -10.84 9.99
N SER A 152 -2.54 -9.85 9.99
CA SER A 152 -1.15 -10.04 10.42
C SER A 152 -1.04 -10.09 11.93
N LEU A 153 -1.08 -11.29 12.51
CA LEU A 153 -1.05 -11.47 13.97
C LEU A 153 0.29 -11.05 14.59
N ASN A 154 1.40 -11.31 13.93
CA ASN A 154 2.79 -10.93 14.23
C ASN A 154 3.34 -11.32 15.60
N ALA A 155 2.54 -11.46 16.66
CA ALA A 155 2.97 -11.85 18.00
C ALA A 155 1.86 -12.56 18.77
N SER A 156 2.25 -13.33 19.79
CA SER A 156 1.34 -14.13 20.64
C SER A 156 0.75 -13.37 21.82
N CYS A 157 1.26 -12.18 22.14
CA CYS A 157 0.75 -11.32 23.21
C CYS A 157 1.10 -9.85 22.95
N TYR A 158 0.45 -8.97 23.70
CA TYR A 158 0.57 -7.52 23.57
C TYR A 158 2.02 -7.02 23.71
N GLU A 159 2.75 -7.46 24.73
CA GLU A 159 4.11 -7.00 25.00
C GLU A 159 5.06 -7.33 23.84
N LYS A 160 4.94 -8.54 23.28
CA LYS A 160 5.71 -8.96 22.11
C LYS A 160 5.30 -8.18 20.88
N TYR A 161 3.99 -7.94 20.69
CA TYR A 161 3.48 -7.14 19.59
C TYR A 161 4.03 -5.72 19.64
N GLN A 162 3.97 -5.05 20.79
CA GLN A 162 4.51 -3.71 20.97
C GLN A 162 6.02 -3.65 20.72
N LYS A 163 6.76 -4.66 21.16
CA LYS A 163 8.21 -4.71 20.93
C LYS A 163 8.56 -4.79 19.44
N ILE A 164 7.80 -5.56 18.65
CA ILE A 164 8.09 -5.84 17.22
C ILE A 164 7.42 -4.83 16.31
N CYS A 165 6.14 -4.52 16.55
CA CYS A 165 5.31 -3.71 15.67
C CYS A 165 5.25 -2.24 16.08
N ARG A 166 5.58 -1.90 17.33
CA ARG A 166 5.58 -0.51 17.83
C ARG A 166 4.33 0.26 17.42
N SER A 167 3.15 -0.32 17.75
CA SER A 167 1.88 0.32 17.47
C SER A 167 1.75 1.65 18.21
N MET A 168 1.13 2.64 17.57
CA MET A 168 0.74 3.89 18.24
C MET A 168 -0.38 3.69 19.29
N PHE A 169 -1.15 2.61 19.17
CA PHE A 169 -2.16 2.20 20.13
C PHE A 169 -1.50 1.35 21.22
N ARG A 170 -1.65 1.76 22.47
CA ARG A 170 -0.95 1.17 23.63
C ARG A 170 -1.89 0.49 24.62
N GLU A 171 -3.15 0.26 24.24
CA GLU A 171 -4.15 -0.41 25.06
C GLU A 171 -4.73 -1.62 24.33
#